data_d0a3316ae368484f0a207aa95c5ba01e
#
_entry.id   d0a3316ae368484f0a207aa95c5ba01e
#
_cell.length_a   1.000
_cell.length_b   1.000
_cell.length_c   1.000
_cell.angle_alpha   90.00
_cell.angle_beta   90.00
_cell.angle_gamma   90.00
#
_symmetry.space_group_name_H-M   'P 1'
#
loop_
_entity.id
_entity.type
_entity.pdbx_description
1 polymer ?
#
loop_
_entity_poly.entity_id
_entity_poly.type
_entity_poly.pdbx_seq_one_letter_code
_entity_poly.pdbx_strand_id
1 'polypeptide(L)'
;MFYSGIADEGAEDLASQVRAHRELGWKHIELRNLSGTNLTDVTEEEFEQAAATLAEGGLEVSCFASQLANWARPIDSDFEIDRQELARAIPRMQKLGTRFIRCMSYPNSEPQLEDDQWRARVVERLTELARMAEDGGVILVHENCNGWGGLGPQQTMDLLSDVGSENLKLVFDTGNPCQYSQDAWDYYSGVRKEIVYVHIKDYLPKDDPDAEDTACFPGEGCGYVREICRDLLGDGYDGGFSIEPHITSVIHLQQEAADPELAYKTYIEYGRRLEALFESISAEGEASGS
;
A
#
# COMPACT_ATOMS: atom_id res chain seq x y z
N MET A 1 12.53 10.79 -5.44
CA MET A 1 11.20 10.24 -5.16
C MET A 1 10.37 10.13 -6.44
N PHE A 2 9.33 9.31 -6.47
CA PHE A 2 8.44 9.15 -7.62
C PHE A 2 6.99 8.99 -7.17
N TYR A 3 6.05 9.32 -8.09
CA TYR A 3 4.62 9.10 -7.90
C TYR A 3 4.20 7.76 -8.48
N SER A 4 3.25 7.11 -7.81
CA SER A 4 2.61 5.86 -8.20
C SER A 4 1.15 5.85 -7.71
N GLY A 5 0.42 4.78 -7.97
CA GLY A 5 -0.91 4.60 -7.43
C GLY A 5 -1.46 3.19 -7.64
N ILE A 6 -2.34 2.77 -6.73
CA ILE A 6 -3.11 1.52 -6.83
C ILE A 6 -4.20 1.76 -7.86
N ALA A 7 -3.91 1.38 -9.10
CA ALA A 7 -4.59 1.89 -10.28
C ALA A 7 -5.99 1.29 -10.53
N ASP A 8 -6.31 0.15 -9.94
CA ASP A 8 -7.64 -0.47 -10.05
C ASP A 8 -8.74 0.33 -9.32
N GLU A 9 -8.38 1.31 -8.50
CA GLU A 9 -9.33 2.29 -7.96
C GLU A 9 -9.80 3.33 -8.99
N GLY A 10 -9.01 3.54 -10.04
CA GLY A 10 -9.36 4.43 -11.13
C GLY A 10 -10.00 3.73 -12.33
N ALA A 11 -9.67 2.46 -12.55
CA ALA A 11 -10.20 1.68 -13.67
C ALA A 11 -10.00 0.17 -13.45
N GLU A 12 -10.98 -0.63 -13.85
CA GLU A 12 -10.94 -2.07 -13.71
C GLU A 12 -9.93 -2.73 -14.66
N ASP A 13 -9.91 -2.31 -15.93
CA ASP A 13 -9.02 -2.88 -16.94
C ASP A 13 -7.64 -2.23 -16.97
N LEU A 14 -6.60 -3.03 -17.23
CA LEU A 14 -5.21 -2.57 -17.19
C LEU A 14 -4.91 -1.47 -18.23
N ALA A 15 -5.55 -1.50 -19.42
CA ALA A 15 -5.29 -0.48 -20.44
C ALA A 15 -5.76 0.91 -19.96
N SER A 16 -6.88 0.96 -19.26
CA SER A 16 -7.38 2.19 -18.62
C SER A 16 -6.54 2.61 -17.42
N GLN A 17 -6.04 1.66 -16.61
CA GLN A 17 -5.08 1.93 -15.53
C GLN A 17 -3.80 2.56 -16.09
N VAL A 18 -3.22 1.99 -17.15
CA VAL A 18 -2.04 2.53 -17.84
C VAL A 18 -2.32 3.92 -18.42
N ARG A 19 -3.50 4.12 -19.02
CA ARG A 19 -3.93 5.42 -19.54
C ARG A 19 -3.97 6.49 -18.45
N ALA A 20 -4.48 6.16 -17.25
CA ALA A 20 -4.55 7.09 -16.13
C ALA A 20 -3.15 7.56 -15.69
N HIS A 21 -2.21 6.64 -15.53
CA HIS A 21 -0.83 7.00 -15.16
C HIS A 21 -0.13 7.83 -16.24
N ARG A 22 -0.36 7.52 -17.51
CA ARG A 22 0.16 8.33 -18.63
C ARG A 22 -0.44 9.73 -18.68
N GLU A 23 -1.73 9.89 -18.37
CA GLU A 23 -2.40 11.18 -18.28
C GLU A 23 -1.85 12.03 -17.14
N LEU A 24 -1.51 11.40 -16.00
CA LEU A 24 -0.78 12.05 -14.89
C LEU A 24 0.69 12.35 -15.24
N GLY A 25 1.25 11.74 -16.27
CA GLY A 25 2.68 11.86 -16.60
C GLY A 25 3.56 10.99 -15.71
N TRP A 26 2.99 10.07 -14.97
CA TRP A 26 3.71 9.15 -14.07
C TRP A 26 4.34 8.00 -14.84
N LYS A 27 5.45 7.50 -14.32
CA LYS A 27 6.19 6.37 -14.88
C LYS A 27 6.04 5.08 -14.08
N HIS A 28 5.49 5.17 -12.88
CA HIS A 28 5.33 4.03 -11.99
C HIS A 28 3.86 3.77 -11.73
N ILE A 29 3.51 2.50 -11.57
CA ILE A 29 2.17 2.01 -11.25
C ILE A 29 2.28 0.95 -10.16
N GLU A 30 1.39 0.96 -9.20
CA GLU A 30 1.21 -0.12 -8.24
C GLU A 30 0.04 -1.00 -8.69
N LEU A 31 0.29 -2.30 -8.82
CA LEU A 31 -0.71 -3.23 -9.33
C LEU A 31 -1.30 -4.08 -8.22
N ARG A 32 -2.63 -4.04 -8.10
CA ARG A 32 -3.44 -4.88 -7.22
C ARG A 32 -4.27 -5.86 -8.04
N ASN A 33 -5.27 -5.40 -8.74
CA ASN A 33 -6.14 -6.25 -9.55
C ASN A 33 -6.06 -5.90 -11.04
N LEU A 34 -6.24 -6.95 -11.85
CA LEU A 34 -6.42 -6.90 -13.29
C LEU A 34 -7.80 -7.50 -13.57
N SER A 35 -8.78 -6.66 -13.98
CA SER A 35 -10.14 -7.09 -14.24
C SER A 35 -10.74 -7.92 -13.08
N GLY A 36 -10.59 -7.43 -11.86
CA GLY A 36 -11.13 -8.04 -10.64
C GLY A 36 -10.32 -9.20 -10.05
N THR A 37 -9.26 -9.68 -10.75
CA THR A 37 -8.39 -10.75 -10.24
C THR A 37 -7.07 -10.17 -9.75
N ASN A 38 -6.62 -10.56 -8.54
CA ASN A 38 -5.33 -10.10 -8.03
C ASN A 38 -4.18 -10.52 -8.95
N LEU A 39 -3.21 -9.63 -9.16
CA LEU A 39 -2.07 -9.84 -10.04
C LEU A 39 -1.29 -11.13 -9.74
N THR A 40 -1.27 -11.56 -8.48
CA THR A 40 -0.61 -12.80 -8.06
C THR A 40 -1.37 -14.07 -8.47
N ASP A 41 -2.67 -13.95 -8.79
CA ASP A 41 -3.57 -15.07 -9.06
C ASP A 41 -4.03 -15.17 -10.53
N VAL A 42 -3.76 -14.16 -11.36
CA VAL A 42 -4.05 -14.25 -12.82
C VAL A 42 -3.29 -15.41 -13.45
N THR A 43 -3.80 -15.93 -14.56
CA THR A 43 -3.11 -16.97 -15.33
C THR A 43 -1.79 -16.44 -15.91
N GLU A 44 -0.91 -17.36 -16.34
CA GLU A 44 0.35 -16.96 -16.95
C GLU A 44 0.13 -16.21 -18.27
N GLU A 45 -0.89 -16.58 -19.05
CA GLU A 45 -1.25 -15.89 -20.29
C GLU A 45 -1.71 -14.45 -20.02
N GLU A 46 -2.57 -14.24 -19.02
CA GLU A 46 -3.03 -12.91 -18.59
C GLU A 46 -1.86 -12.06 -18.06
N PHE A 47 -0.95 -12.69 -17.31
CA PHE A 47 0.24 -11.99 -16.81
C PHE A 47 1.17 -11.56 -17.97
N GLU A 48 1.39 -12.41 -18.99
CA GLU A 48 2.19 -12.06 -20.17
C GLU A 48 1.56 -10.90 -20.95
N GLN A 49 0.23 -10.91 -21.11
CA GLN A 49 -0.51 -9.80 -21.72
C GLN A 49 -0.37 -8.51 -20.92
N ALA A 50 -0.47 -8.61 -19.59
CA ALA A 50 -0.30 -7.47 -18.70
C ALA A 50 1.12 -6.89 -18.80
N ALA A 51 2.15 -7.74 -18.81
CA ALA A 51 3.54 -7.31 -18.96
C ALA A 51 3.77 -6.59 -20.29
N ALA A 52 3.19 -7.08 -21.39
CA ALA A 52 3.24 -6.42 -22.68
C ALA A 52 2.56 -5.04 -22.67
N THR A 53 1.36 -4.95 -22.10
CA THR A 53 0.59 -3.69 -21.96
C THR A 53 1.36 -2.64 -21.16
N LEU A 54 1.99 -3.03 -20.05
CA LEU A 54 2.83 -2.15 -19.23
C LEU A 54 4.05 -1.65 -20.01
N ALA A 55 4.73 -2.55 -20.71
CA ALA A 55 5.90 -2.19 -21.53
C ALA A 55 5.53 -1.22 -22.67
N GLU A 56 4.43 -1.45 -23.38
CA GLU A 56 3.90 -0.54 -24.40
C GLU A 56 3.48 0.82 -23.79
N GLY A 57 2.96 0.80 -22.58
CA GLY A 57 2.63 2.00 -21.81
C GLY A 57 3.84 2.77 -21.31
N GLY A 58 5.00 2.15 -21.26
CA GLY A 58 6.25 2.71 -20.73
C GLY A 58 6.17 2.88 -19.19
N LEU A 59 5.45 1.99 -18.49
CA LEU A 59 5.29 2.00 -17.05
C LEU A 59 6.12 0.91 -16.38
N GLU A 60 6.71 1.27 -15.24
CA GLU A 60 7.39 0.37 -14.31
C GLU A 60 6.48 0.04 -13.14
N VAL A 61 6.44 -1.22 -12.72
CA VAL A 61 5.64 -1.62 -11.57
C VAL A 61 6.43 -1.38 -10.30
N SER A 62 5.95 -0.44 -9.47
CA SER A 62 6.62 -0.03 -8.24
C SER A 62 6.44 -1.03 -7.11
N CYS A 63 5.24 -1.61 -6.98
CA CYS A 63 4.89 -2.56 -5.93
C CYS A 63 3.77 -3.49 -6.42
N PHE A 64 3.78 -4.75 -5.95
CA PHE A 64 2.65 -5.66 -6.04
C PHE A 64 1.80 -5.51 -4.77
N ALA A 65 0.58 -4.96 -4.91
CA ALA A 65 -0.38 -4.88 -3.80
C ALA A 65 -1.08 -6.24 -3.60
N SER A 66 -0.32 -7.19 -3.05
CA SER A 66 -0.73 -8.58 -2.84
C SER A 66 -1.73 -8.73 -1.70
N GLN A 67 -2.24 -9.95 -1.52
CA GLN A 67 -3.13 -10.33 -0.42
C GLN A 67 -2.40 -11.10 0.70
N LEU A 68 -1.06 -11.10 0.70
CA LEU A 68 -0.26 -11.77 1.73
C LEU A 68 -0.62 -11.27 3.13
N ALA A 69 -0.99 -12.20 4.01
CA ALA A 69 -1.30 -11.91 5.40
C ALA A 69 -2.37 -10.84 5.65
N ASN A 70 -3.25 -10.58 4.66
CA ASN A 70 -4.18 -9.46 4.68
C ASN A 70 -5.39 -9.70 5.60
N TRP A 71 -6.26 -8.70 5.69
CA TRP A 71 -7.46 -8.69 6.53
C TRP A 71 -8.44 -9.83 6.25
N ALA A 72 -8.42 -10.44 5.05
CA ALA A 72 -9.28 -11.57 4.68
C ALA A 72 -8.67 -12.94 5.06
N ARG A 73 -7.44 -12.96 5.61
CA ARG A 73 -6.70 -14.18 5.97
C ARG A 73 -6.39 -14.16 7.47
N PRO A 74 -7.34 -14.58 8.37
CA PRO A 74 -7.07 -14.72 9.80
C PRO A 74 -5.87 -15.63 10.07
N ILE A 75 -5.25 -15.47 11.24
CA ILE A 75 -4.02 -16.18 11.62
C ILE A 75 -4.17 -17.73 11.66
N ASP A 76 -5.37 -18.25 11.69
CA ASP A 76 -5.68 -19.69 11.61
C ASP A 76 -5.98 -20.18 10.18
N SER A 77 -5.98 -19.30 9.18
CA SER A 77 -6.06 -19.67 7.76
C SER A 77 -4.91 -20.59 7.36
N ASP A 78 -5.13 -21.39 6.32
CA ASP A 78 -4.06 -22.24 5.76
C ASP A 78 -2.89 -21.37 5.24
N PHE A 79 -1.75 -21.47 5.89
CA PHE A 79 -0.56 -20.69 5.55
C PHE A 79 0.00 -21.02 4.16
N GLU A 80 -0.33 -22.20 3.64
CA GLU A 80 0.10 -22.59 2.30
C GLU A 80 -0.45 -21.67 1.21
N ILE A 81 -1.58 -20.98 1.45
CA ILE A 81 -2.15 -19.96 0.55
C ILE A 81 -1.15 -18.83 0.33
N ASP A 82 -0.58 -18.27 1.41
CA ASP A 82 0.39 -17.17 1.33
C ASP A 82 1.72 -17.64 0.71
N ARG A 83 2.19 -18.83 1.09
CA ARG A 83 3.40 -19.41 0.50
C ARG A 83 3.30 -19.58 -1.00
N GLN A 84 2.18 -20.10 -1.48
CA GLN A 84 1.92 -20.29 -2.91
C GLN A 84 1.75 -18.95 -3.64
N GLU A 85 1.07 -17.97 -3.02
CA GLU A 85 0.96 -16.63 -3.59
C GLU A 85 2.34 -15.99 -3.79
N LEU A 86 3.18 -15.99 -2.75
CA LEU A 86 4.52 -15.43 -2.84
C LEU A 86 5.39 -16.19 -3.84
N ALA A 87 5.30 -17.51 -3.88
CA ALA A 87 6.04 -18.33 -4.84
C ALA A 87 5.65 -18.05 -6.30
N ARG A 88 4.37 -17.70 -6.56
CA ARG A 88 3.92 -17.25 -7.90
C ARG A 88 4.34 -15.81 -8.19
N ALA A 89 4.31 -14.94 -7.17
CA ALA A 89 4.63 -13.52 -7.33
C ALA A 89 6.11 -13.29 -7.67
N ILE A 90 7.05 -13.98 -7.01
CA ILE A 90 8.50 -13.76 -7.15
C ILE A 90 8.97 -13.79 -8.63
N PRO A 91 8.72 -14.83 -9.44
CA PRO A 91 9.16 -14.84 -10.82
C PRO A 91 8.51 -13.74 -11.67
N ARG A 92 7.26 -13.37 -11.38
CA ARG A 92 6.56 -12.27 -12.05
C ARG A 92 7.19 -10.92 -11.70
N MET A 93 7.52 -10.70 -10.44
CA MET A 93 8.24 -9.51 -9.98
C MET A 93 9.62 -9.38 -10.64
N GLN A 94 10.38 -10.48 -10.67
CA GLN A 94 11.69 -10.52 -11.33
C GLN A 94 11.58 -10.16 -12.82
N LYS A 95 10.55 -10.67 -13.51
CA LYS A 95 10.29 -10.35 -14.93
C LYS A 95 9.98 -8.88 -15.16
N LEU A 96 9.20 -8.26 -14.27
CA LEU A 96 8.83 -6.84 -14.35
C LEU A 96 9.88 -5.89 -13.73
N GLY A 97 10.92 -6.43 -13.07
CA GLY A 97 11.90 -5.63 -12.35
C GLY A 97 11.36 -5.00 -11.05
N THR A 98 10.22 -5.47 -10.55
CA THR A 98 9.58 -4.99 -9.33
C THR A 98 10.29 -5.55 -8.10
N ARG A 99 10.55 -4.69 -7.11
CA ARG A 99 11.25 -5.09 -5.89
C ARG A 99 10.32 -5.28 -4.69
N PHE A 100 9.22 -4.53 -4.61
CA PHE A 100 8.34 -4.50 -3.46
C PHE A 100 7.08 -5.32 -3.68
N ILE A 101 6.69 -6.07 -2.64
CA ILE A 101 5.41 -6.76 -2.54
C ILE A 101 4.81 -6.47 -1.17
N ARG A 102 3.58 -5.94 -1.16
CA ARG A 102 2.86 -5.61 0.07
C ARG A 102 2.47 -6.87 0.82
N CYS A 103 2.59 -6.84 2.14
CA CYS A 103 1.97 -7.78 3.06
C CYS A 103 1.36 -7.04 4.26
N MET A 104 0.51 -7.74 5.00
CA MET A 104 -0.01 -7.31 6.30
C MET A 104 0.45 -8.27 7.39
N SER A 105 -0.28 -8.40 8.49
CA SER A 105 0.15 -9.19 9.65
C SER A 105 -0.97 -10.01 10.27
N TYR A 106 -1.85 -10.56 9.45
CA TYR A 106 -2.94 -11.47 9.81
C TYR A 106 -3.87 -10.94 10.92
N PRO A 107 -5.17 -10.77 10.68
CA PRO A 107 -6.14 -10.56 11.75
C PRO A 107 -6.11 -11.71 12.75
N ASN A 108 -6.55 -11.44 13.98
CA ASN A 108 -6.71 -12.53 14.96
C ASN A 108 -7.80 -13.51 14.51
N SER A 109 -7.76 -14.72 15.03
CA SER A 109 -8.74 -15.78 14.73
C SER A 109 -10.02 -15.64 15.57
N GLU A 110 -11.04 -16.42 15.21
CA GLU A 110 -12.23 -16.61 16.04
C GLU A 110 -12.34 -18.09 16.49
N PRO A 111 -12.25 -18.39 17.80
CA PRO A 111 -12.10 -17.47 18.93
C PRO A 111 -10.72 -16.79 18.96
N GLN A 112 -10.66 -15.58 19.51
CA GLN A 112 -9.41 -14.80 19.56
C GLN A 112 -8.32 -15.52 20.35
N LEU A 113 -7.12 -15.49 19.81
CA LEU A 113 -5.91 -15.89 20.53
C LEU A 113 -5.52 -14.81 21.55
N GLU A 114 -4.87 -15.21 22.61
CA GLU A 114 -4.15 -14.29 23.49
C GLU A 114 -3.05 -13.57 22.71
N ASP A 115 -2.75 -12.33 23.06
CA ASP A 115 -1.84 -11.45 22.31
C ASP A 115 -0.48 -12.11 22.02
N ASP A 116 0.15 -12.70 23.03
CA ASP A 116 1.44 -13.38 22.88
C ASP A 116 1.38 -14.58 21.89
N GLN A 117 0.26 -15.29 21.85
CA GLN A 117 0.05 -16.40 20.94
C GLN A 117 -0.16 -15.91 19.51
N TRP A 118 -0.94 -14.85 19.36
CA TRP A 118 -1.16 -14.23 18.06
C TRP A 118 0.14 -13.68 17.50
N ARG A 119 0.88 -12.86 18.29
CA ARG A 119 2.22 -12.36 17.95
C ARG A 119 3.14 -13.48 17.49
N ALA A 120 3.29 -14.53 18.28
CA ALA A 120 4.21 -15.63 17.98
C ALA A 120 3.91 -16.29 16.63
N ARG A 121 2.63 -16.52 16.31
CA ARG A 121 2.24 -17.11 15.01
C ARG A 121 2.45 -16.16 13.84
N VAL A 122 2.18 -14.85 14.02
CA VAL A 122 2.44 -13.84 13.00
C VAL A 122 3.93 -13.76 12.69
N VAL A 123 4.77 -13.69 13.71
CA VAL A 123 6.24 -13.65 13.56
C VAL A 123 6.75 -14.90 12.86
N GLU A 124 6.28 -16.11 13.25
CA GLU A 124 6.65 -17.36 12.61
C GLU A 124 6.37 -17.34 11.10
N ARG A 125 5.14 -16.96 10.70
CA ARG A 125 4.73 -16.92 9.28
C ARG A 125 5.48 -15.86 8.49
N LEU A 126 5.59 -14.64 9.03
CA LEU A 126 6.30 -13.56 8.34
C LEU A 126 7.81 -13.82 8.26
N THR A 127 8.40 -14.52 9.21
CA THR A 127 9.81 -14.95 9.12
C THR A 127 10.01 -15.91 7.93
N GLU A 128 9.10 -16.86 7.72
CA GLU A 128 9.18 -17.75 6.58
C GLU A 128 8.97 -17.02 5.25
N LEU A 129 7.96 -16.13 5.17
CA LEU A 129 7.73 -15.32 3.98
C LEU A 129 8.92 -14.40 3.68
N ALA A 130 9.52 -13.77 4.70
CA ALA A 130 10.70 -12.92 4.53
C ALA A 130 11.91 -13.71 4.00
N ARG A 131 12.10 -14.96 4.47
CA ARG A 131 13.14 -15.82 3.92
C ARG A 131 12.88 -16.18 2.46
N MET A 132 11.62 -16.49 2.09
CA MET A 132 11.25 -16.73 0.69
C MET A 132 11.50 -15.48 -0.18
N ALA A 133 11.20 -14.30 0.34
CA ALA A 133 11.46 -13.03 -0.33
C ALA A 133 12.97 -12.78 -0.53
N GLU A 134 13.79 -13.06 0.49
CA GLU A 134 15.26 -12.99 0.42
C GLU A 134 15.80 -13.93 -0.66
N ASP A 135 15.41 -15.21 -0.64
CA ASP A 135 15.79 -16.21 -1.64
C ASP A 135 15.38 -15.78 -3.07
N GLY A 136 14.26 -15.06 -3.19
CA GLY A 136 13.71 -14.54 -4.44
C GLY A 136 14.27 -13.17 -4.86
N GLY A 137 15.05 -12.50 -4.03
CA GLY A 137 15.59 -11.17 -4.28
C GLY A 137 14.54 -10.05 -4.30
N VAL A 138 13.44 -10.22 -3.56
CA VAL A 138 12.34 -9.24 -3.41
C VAL A 138 12.20 -8.81 -1.94
N ILE A 139 11.45 -7.77 -1.69
CA ILE A 139 11.26 -7.18 -0.36
C ILE A 139 9.76 -7.16 -0.05
N LEU A 140 9.39 -7.77 1.07
CA LEU A 140 8.07 -7.60 1.67
C LEU A 140 7.98 -6.18 2.25
N VAL A 141 6.92 -5.47 1.96
CA VAL A 141 6.61 -4.20 2.60
C VAL A 141 5.34 -4.35 3.43
N HIS A 142 5.51 -4.35 4.76
CA HIS A 142 4.39 -4.48 5.69
C HIS A 142 3.61 -3.17 5.73
N GLU A 143 2.29 -3.24 5.53
CA GLU A 143 1.39 -2.10 5.63
C GLU A 143 0.83 -1.99 7.06
N ASN A 144 0.81 -0.77 7.60
CA ASN A 144 0.14 -0.43 8.85
C ASN A 144 -1.39 -0.48 8.69
N CYS A 145 -1.91 -1.69 8.57
CA CYS A 145 -3.31 -2.01 8.37
C CYS A 145 -3.77 -3.01 9.44
N ASN A 146 -4.83 -3.75 9.19
CA ASN A 146 -5.32 -4.81 10.06
C ASN A 146 -4.24 -5.90 10.29
N GLY A 147 -4.28 -6.50 11.49
CA GLY A 147 -3.34 -7.54 11.91
C GLY A 147 -2.47 -7.10 13.08
N TRP A 148 -1.70 -8.03 13.65
CA TRP A 148 -0.96 -7.76 14.89
C TRP A 148 0.03 -6.60 14.77
N GLY A 149 0.81 -6.57 13.68
CA GLY A 149 1.77 -5.49 13.42
C GLY A 149 1.12 -4.15 13.09
N GLY A 150 -0.17 -4.12 12.74
CA GLY A 150 -0.94 -2.90 12.46
C GLY A 150 -1.62 -2.29 13.69
N LEU A 151 -1.54 -2.94 14.85
CA LEU A 151 -2.18 -2.45 16.09
C LEU A 151 -1.61 -1.13 16.60
N GLY A 152 -0.41 -0.77 16.18
CA GLY A 152 0.22 0.49 16.55
C GLY A 152 1.71 0.53 16.21
N PRO A 153 2.37 1.68 16.37
CA PRO A 153 3.78 1.83 16.01
C PRO A 153 4.71 0.90 16.79
N GLN A 154 4.40 0.61 18.07
CA GLN A 154 5.21 -0.31 18.87
C GLN A 154 5.13 -1.74 18.33
N GLN A 155 3.92 -2.24 18.00
CA GLN A 155 3.72 -3.57 17.44
C GLN A 155 4.38 -3.70 16.06
N THR A 156 4.32 -2.65 15.25
CA THR A 156 5.04 -2.61 13.96
C THR A 156 6.54 -2.76 14.18
N MET A 157 7.14 -1.99 15.07
CA MET A 157 8.58 -2.05 15.35
C MET A 157 9.00 -3.38 15.99
N ASP A 158 8.18 -3.91 16.90
CA ASP A 158 8.40 -5.23 17.49
C ASP A 158 8.36 -6.32 16.42
N LEU A 159 7.39 -6.25 15.48
CA LEU A 159 7.29 -7.19 14.35
C LEU A 159 8.55 -7.20 13.50
N LEU A 160 9.04 -6.02 13.09
CA LEU A 160 10.27 -5.91 12.31
C LEU A 160 11.48 -6.48 13.06
N SER A 161 11.57 -6.16 14.36
CA SER A 161 12.65 -6.65 15.23
C SER A 161 12.62 -8.16 15.43
N ASP A 162 11.43 -8.72 15.65
CA ASP A 162 11.25 -10.16 15.90
C ASP A 162 11.51 -11.01 14.64
N VAL A 163 11.06 -10.53 13.47
CA VAL A 163 11.36 -11.18 12.18
C VAL A 163 12.83 -11.00 11.81
N GLY A 164 13.43 -9.85 12.10
CA GLY A 164 14.86 -9.59 11.98
C GLY A 164 15.43 -9.73 10.57
N SER A 165 14.61 -9.51 9.51
CA SER A 165 15.02 -9.66 8.11
C SER A 165 15.11 -8.30 7.41
N GLU A 166 16.19 -8.09 6.65
CA GLU A 166 16.34 -6.94 5.76
C GLU A 166 15.34 -6.96 4.58
N ASN A 167 14.69 -8.12 4.34
CA ASN A 167 13.68 -8.29 3.30
C ASN A 167 12.24 -8.12 3.85
N LEU A 168 12.08 -7.56 5.06
CA LEU A 168 10.83 -7.05 5.60
C LEU A 168 11.02 -5.57 5.96
N LYS A 169 10.33 -4.68 5.27
CA LYS A 169 10.35 -3.23 5.45
C LYS A 169 8.93 -2.70 5.59
N LEU A 170 8.75 -1.39 5.64
CA LEU A 170 7.42 -0.78 5.80
C LEU A 170 6.96 -0.05 4.54
N VAL A 171 5.70 -0.27 4.16
CA VAL A 171 4.88 0.71 3.47
C VAL A 171 4.00 1.40 4.51
N PHE A 172 4.08 2.72 4.59
CA PHE A 172 3.26 3.50 5.50
C PHE A 172 2.05 4.08 4.76
N ASP A 173 0.87 3.66 5.17
CA ASP A 173 -0.40 4.23 4.72
C ASP A 173 -0.82 5.36 5.66
N THR A 174 -1.02 6.56 5.12
CA THR A 174 -1.34 7.76 5.88
C THR A 174 -2.78 7.78 6.42
N GLY A 175 -3.70 7.09 5.75
CA GLY A 175 -5.12 7.07 6.10
C GLY A 175 -5.53 5.95 7.04
N ASN A 176 -4.84 4.80 7.02
CA ASN A 176 -5.20 3.66 7.87
C ASN A 176 -5.24 3.98 9.37
N PRO A 177 -4.33 4.78 9.94
CA PRO A 177 -4.45 5.16 11.35
C PRO A 177 -5.79 5.84 11.68
N CYS A 178 -6.29 6.71 10.80
CA CYS A 178 -7.58 7.37 10.98
C CYS A 178 -8.74 6.35 11.06
N GLN A 179 -8.72 5.32 10.20
CA GLN A 179 -9.75 4.27 10.20
C GLN A 179 -9.75 3.45 11.49
N TYR A 180 -8.57 3.22 12.07
CA TYR A 180 -8.39 2.44 13.30
C TYR A 180 -8.36 3.30 14.56
N SER A 181 -8.84 4.55 14.50
CA SER A 181 -8.88 5.48 15.63
C SER A 181 -7.52 5.72 16.29
N GLN A 182 -6.45 5.72 15.47
CA GLN A 182 -5.08 6.02 15.87
C GLN A 182 -4.69 7.41 15.35
N ASP A 183 -3.74 8.08 16.02
CA ASP A 183 -3.16 9.31 15.52
C ASP A 183 -2.11 8.99 14.44
N ALA A 184 -2.31 9.49 13.21
CA ALA A 184 -1.43 9.17 12.09
C ALA A 184 -0.03 9.78 12.24
N TRP A 185 0.09 10.94 12.91
CA TRP A 185 1.39 11.55 13.16
C TRP A 185 2.19 10.79 14.23
N ASP A 186 1.53 10.38 15.30
CA ASP A 186 2.16 9.58 16.35
C ASP A 186 2.61 8.22 15.79
N TYR A 187 1.78 7.57 14.96
CA TYR A 187 2.14 6.32 14.30
C TYR A 187 3.36 6.51 13.41
N TYR A 188 3.28 7.47 12.47
CA TYR A 188 4.37 7.81 11.57
C TYR A 188 5.67 8.08 12.30
N SER A 189 5.62 8.92 13.36
CA SER A 189 6.79 9.28 14.15
C SER A 189 7.49 8.08 14.78
N GLY A 190 6.72 7.06 15.17
CA GLY A 190 7.23 5.84 15.77
C GLY A 190 7.93 4.90 14.77
N VAL A 191 7.60 4.98 13.48
CA VAL A 191 8.08 4.01 12.47
C VAL A 191 8.87 4.64 11.31
N ARG A 192 8.98 5.97 11.24
CA ARG A 192 9.45 6.74 10.07
C ARG A 192 10.77 6.27 9.46
N LYS A 193 11.69 5.71 10.26
CA LYS A 193 13.03 5.29 9.81
C LYS A 193 13.01 3.99 9.00
N GLU A 194 11.96 3.21 9.12
CA GLU A 194 11.80 1.92 8.47
C GLU A 194 10.94 2.01 7.19
N ILE A 195 10.39 3.21 6.89
CA ILE A 195 9.51 3.44 5.75
C ILE A 195 10.33 3.46 4.46
N VAL A 196 10.00 2.55 3.53
CA VAL A 196 10.60 2.50 2.20
C VAL A 196 9.61 2.79 1.08
N TYR A 197 8.31 2.83 1.39
CA TYR A 197 7.23 3.09 0.47
C TYR A 197 6.06 3.75 1.21
N VAL A 198 5.27 4.59 0.54
CA VAL A 198 4.16 5.33 1.18
C VAL A 198 2.89 5.16 0.36
N HIS A 199 1.79 4.79 1.04
CA HIS A 199 0.45 4.91 0.51
C HIS A 199 -0.16 6.24 0.96
N ILE A 200 -0.66 7.00 0.00
CA ILE A 200 -1.35 8.26 0.25
C ILE A 200 -2.84 8.02 0.20
N LYS A 201 -3.44 8.03 1.38
CA LYS A 201 -4.86 7.92 1.64
C LYS A 201 -5.22 8.95 2.70
N ASP A 202 -6.41 9.51 2.65
CA ASP A 202 -6.84 10.47 3.66
C ASP A 202 -8.33 10.33 3.96
N TYR A 203 -8.71 10.57 5.21
CA TYR A 203 -10.08 10.47 5.68
C TYR A 203 -10.46 11.71 6.48
N LEU A 204 -11.70 12.14 6.34
CA LEU A 204 -12.23 13.19 7.20
C LEU A 204 -12.27 12.71 8.65
N PRO A 205 -11.95 13.60 9.63
CA PRO A 205 -12.07 13.26 11.05
C PRO A 205 -13.52 12.93 11.40
N LYS A 206 -13.71 11.95 12.29
CA LYS A 206 -15.03 11.52 12.75
C LYS A 206 -15.34 12.11 14.12
N ASP A 207 -16.55 12.64 14.29
CA ASP A 207 -17.07 13.01 15.61
C ASP A 207 -17.54 11.79 16.43
N ASP A 208 -18.02 10.75 15.72
CA ASP A 208 -18.45 9.46 16.29
C ASP A 208 -17.53 8.35 15.76
N PRO A 209 -16.80 7.64 16.62
CA PRO A 209 -15.91 6.53 16.19
C PRO A 209 -16.63 5.43 15.40
N ASP A 210 -17.94 5.24 15.65
CA ASP A 210 -18.75 4.23 14.96
C ASP A 210 -19.34 4.72 13.62
N ALA A 211 -19.11 5.99 13.26
CA ALA A 211 -19.52 6.50 11.95
C ALA A 211 -18.71 5.85 10.81
N GLU A 212 -19.32 5.77 9.62
CA GLU A 212 -18.62 5.32 8.43
C GLU A 212 -17.43 6.24 8.07
N ASP A 213 -16.34 5.63 7.59
CA ASP A 213 -15.19 6.36 7.09
C ASP A 213 -15.58 7.16 5.84
N THR A 214 -15.14 8.40 5.77
CA THR A 214 -15.33 9.24 4.60
C THR A 214 -13.98 9.63 4.04
N ALA A 215 -13.58 8.98 2.93
CA ALA A 215 -12.35 9.31 2.24
C ALA A 215 -12.41 10.72 1.64
N CYS A 216 -11.28 11.41 1.65
CA CYS A 216 -11.12 12.76 1.11
C CYS A 216 -9.83 12.89 0.30
N PHE A 217 -9.62 14.03 -0.32
CA PHE A 217 -8.39 14.29 -1.06
C PHE A 217 -7.17 14.49 -0.15
N PRO A 218 -5.95 14.27 -0.66
CA PRO A 218 -4.74 14.29 0.16
C PRO A 218 -4.53 15.65 0.83
N GLY A 219 -4.40 15.63 2.16
CA GLY A 219 -4.20 16.81 2.99
C GLY A 219 -5.49 17.53 3.43
N GLU A 220 -6.67 16.97 3.13
CA GLU A 220 -7.96 17.50 3.58
C GLU A 220 -8.48 16.81 4.86
N GLY A 221 -7.82 15.74 5.29
CA GLY A 221 -8.26 14.86 6.38
C GLY A 221 -7.37 14.83 7.60
N CYS A 222 -7.47 13.71 8.35
CA CYS A 222 -6.73 13.46 9.59
C CYS A 222 -5.45 12.62 9.39
N GLY A 223 -5.07 12.30 8.13
CA GLY A 223 -3.88 11.51 7.81
C GLY A 223 -2.55 12.26 7.90
N TYR A 224 -2.54 13.54 8.26
CA TYR A 224 -1.34 14.40 8.31
C TYR A 224 -0.49 14.32 7.03
N VAL A 225 -1.15 14.12 5.87
CA VAL A 225 -0.48 13.86 4.58
C VAL A 225 0.57 14.93 4.26
N ARG A 226 0.24 16.21 4.45
CA ARG A 226 1.16 17.33 4.19
C ARG A 226 2.39 17.27 5.10
N GLU A 227 2.17 17.10 6.40
CA GLU A 227 3.21 17.10 7.42
C GLU A 227 4.16 15.91 7.24
N ILE A 228 3.61 14.72 7.00
CA ILE A 228 4.36 13.49 6.76
C ILE A 228 5.19 13.59 5.47
N CYS A 229 4.59 14.03 4.37
CA CYS A 229 5.31 14.20 3.10
C CYS A 229 6.44 15.23 3.24
N ARG A 230 6.19 16.36 3.93
CA ARG A 230 7.22 17.38 4.17
C ARG A 230 8.38 16.85 5.00
N ASP A 231 8.09 16.12 6.08
CA ASP A 231 9.11 15.54 6.96
C ASP A 231 9.96 14.49 6.24
N LEU A 232 9.33 13.57 5.49
CA LEU A 232 10.02 12.57 4.68
C LEU A 232 10.94 13.21 3.63
N LEU A 233 10.44 14.21 2.89
CA LEU A 233 11.25 14.92 1.89
C LEU A 233 12.39 15.70 2.54
N GLY A 234 12.16 16.29 3.72
CA GLY A 234 13.19 16.97 4.50
C GLY A 234 14.30 16.04 4.98
N ASP A 235 13.98 14.78 5.26
CA ASP A 235 14.94 13.74 5.64
C ASP A 235 15.62 13.05 4.43
N GLY A 236 15.28 13.48 3.20
CA GLY A 236 15.89 12.96 1.97
C GLY A 236 15.27 11.64 1.47
N TYR A 237 14.01 11.35 1.84
CA TYR A 237 13.28 10.20 1.30
C TYR A 237 13.18 10.29 -0.24
N ASP A 238 13.60 9.24 -0.92
CA ASP A 238 13.63 9.14 -2.38
C ASP A 238 12.74 8.03 -2.96
N GLY A 239 11.95 7.36 -2.09
CA GLY A 239 11.04 6.28 -2.43
C GLY A 239 9.76 6.72 -3.14
N GLY A 240 8.80 5.82 -3.24
CA GLY A 240 7.51 6.01 -3.91
C GLY A 240 6.43 6.58 -3.00
N PHE A 241 5.61 7.45 -3.57
CA PHE A 241 4.33 7.88 -3.01
C PHE A 241 3.21 7.37 -3.93
N SER A 242 2.45 6.41 -3.45
CA SER A 242 1.41 5.70 -4.20
C SER A 242 0.03 6.10 -3.70
N ILE A 243 -0.82 6.64 -4.56
CA ILE A 243 -2.18 7.02 -4.18
C ILE A 243 -3.09 5.79 -4.02
N GLU A 244 -3.94 5.82 -2.98
CA GLU A 244 -5.03 4.88 -2.73
C GLU A 244 -6.29 5.66 -2.32
N PRO A 245 -7.03 6.25 -3.27
CA PRO A 245 -8.05 7.27 -3.01
C PRO A 245 -9.22 6.87 -2.13
N HIS A 246 -9.80 5.67 -2.31
CA HIS A 246 -11.03 5.19 -1.64
C HIS A 246 -12.26 6.12 -1.74
N ILE A 247 -12.26 7.13 -2.61
CA ILE A 247 -13.34 8.13 -2.70
C ILE A 247 -14.56 7.59 -3.44
N THR A 248 -14.35 6.93 -4.59
CA THR A 248 -15.44 6.45 -5.45
C THR A 248 -15.57 4.95 -5.46
N SER A 249 -14.52 4.24 -5.06
CA SER A 249 -14.48 2.78 -5.00
C SER A 249 -13.64 2.35 -3.82
N VAL A 250 -14.11 1.35 -3.09
CA VAL A 250 -13.33 0.68 -2.04
C VAL A 250 -13.26 -0.79 -2.43
N ILE A 251 -12.31 -1.11 -3.30
CA ILE A 251 -12.22 -2.39 -4.01
C ILE A 251 -12.20 -3.57 -3.05
N HIS A 252 -11.47 -3.46 -1.94
CA HIS A 252 -11.36 -4.53 -0.94
C HIS A 252 -12.66 -4.78 -0.16
N LEU A 253 -13.60 -3.82 -0.14
CA LEU A 253 -14.95 -3.99 0.40
C LEU A 253 -15.98 -4.38 -0.68
N GLN A 254 -15.55 -4.65 -1.92
CA GLN A 254 -16.41 -4.91 -3.07
C GLN A 254 -17.39 -3.75 -3.36
N GLN A 255 -17.00 -2.55 -2.98
CA GLN A 255 -17.72 -1.32 -3.29
C GLN A 255 -17.12 -0.73 -4.58
N GLU A 256 -17.60 -1.22 -5.72
CA GLU A 256 -17.22 -0.69 -7.04
C GLU A 256 -17.88 0.67 -7.26
N ALA A 257 -17.18 1.54 -8.00
CA ALA A 257 -17.76 2.79 -8.42
C ALA A 257 -19.00 2.54 -9.30
N ALA A 258 -20.12 3.16 -8.95
CA ALA A 258 -21.33 3.09 -9.76
C ALA A 258 -21.16 3.71 -11.16
N ASP A 259 -20.16 4.58 -11.33
CA ASP A 259 -19.80 5.25 -12.57
C ASP A 259 -18.28 5.13 -12.81
N PRO A 260 -17.84 4.28 -13.76
CA PRO A 260 -16.42 4.09 -14.08
C PRO A 260 -15.73 5.39 -14.57
N GLU A 261 -16.45 6.28 -15.23
CA GLU A 261 -15.88 7.55 -15.68
C GLU A 261 -15.64 8.49 -14.49
N LEU A 262 -16.50 8.46 -13.50
CA LEU A 262 -16.31 9.21 -12.25
C LEU A 262 -15.11 8.66 -11.48
N ALA A 263 -14.95 7.32 -11.36
CA ALA A 263 -13.80 6.71 -10.72
C ALA A 263 -12.49 7.14 -11.39
N TYR A 264 -12.43 7.05 -12.72
CA TYR A 264 -11.27 7.48 -13.49
C TYR A 264 -10.92 8.95 -13.25
N LYS A 265 -11.91 9.85 -13.35
CA LYS A 265 -11.69 11.30 -13.13
C LYS A 265 -11.26 11.61 -11.70
N THR A 266 -11.87 10.94 -10.73
CA THR A 266 -11.51 11.13 -9.31
C THR A 266 -10.07 10.65 -9.04
N TYR A 267 -9.66 9.54 -9.63
CA TYR A 267 -8.28 9.05 -9.52
C TYR A 267 -7.27 10.06 -10.11
N ILE A 268 -7.56 10.61 -11.29
CA ILE A 268 -6.73 11.66 -11.92
C ILE A 268 -6.68 12.91 -11.05
N GLU A 269 -7.83 13.37 -10.55
CA GLU A 269 -7.91 14.55 -9.69
C GLU A 269 -7.11 14.33 -8.39
N TYR A 270 -7.20 13.13 -7.80
CA TYR A 270 -6.43 12.78 -6.60
C TYR A 270 -4.92 12.89 -6.84
N GLY A 271 -4.45 12.34 -7.96
CA GLY A 271 -3.06 12.43 -8.36
C GLY A 271 -2.60 13.88 -8.57
N ARG A 272 -3.41 14.71 -9.26
CA ARG A 272 -3.10 16.12 -9.48
C ARG A 272 -3.06 16.94 -8.19
N ARG A 273 -3.94 16.64 -7.24
CA ARG A 273 -3.91 17.30 -5.92
C ARG A 273 -2.70 16.90 -5.09
N LEU A 274 -2.26 15.63 -5.20
CA LEU A 274 -1.01 15.22 -4.57
C LEU A 274 0.18 15.96 -5.18
N GLU A 275 0.27 16.09 -6.50
CA GLU A 275 1.33 16.86 -7.16
C GLU A 275 1.35 18.32 -6.69
N ALA A 276 0.19 18.99 -6.66
CA ALA A 276 0.06 20.36 -6.18
C ALA A 276 0.46 20.52 -4.71
N LEU A 277 0.14 19.53 -3.86
CA LEU A 277 0.57 19.50 -2.47
C LEU A 277 2.10 19.47 -2.36
N PHE A 278 2.78 18.64 -3.15
CA PHE A 278 4.24 18.56 -3.19
C PHE A 278 4.91 19.81 -3.72
N GLU A 279 4.34 20.44 -4.75
CA GLU A 279 4.80 21.74 -5.25
C GLU A 279 4.74 22.81 -4.16
N SER A 280 3.64 22.83 -3.38
CA SER A 280 3.49 23.78 -2.28
C SER A 280 4.49 23.54 -1.14
N ILE A 281 4.77 22.28 -0.80
CA ILE A 281 5.80 21.92 0.21
C ILE A 281 7.18 22.39 -0.26
N SER A 282 7.52 22.19 -1.53
CA SER A 282 8.80 22.59 -2.10
C SER A 282 8.98 24.11 -2.06
N ALA A 283 7.94 24.88 -2.41
CA ALA A 283 7.96 26.35 -2.38
C ALA A 283 8.12 26.91 -0.94
N GLU A 284 7.52 26.27 0.07
CA GLU A 284 7.70 26.64 1.49
C GLU A 284 9.15 26.41 1.96
N GLY A 285 9.78 25.30 1.50
CA GLY A 285 11.18 24.99 1.83
C GLY A 285 12.17 26.02 1.26
N GLU A 286 11.97 26.48 0.04
CA GLU A 286 12.78 27.51 -0.59
C GLU A 286 12.63 28.90 0.11
N ALA A 287 11.41 29.24 0.53
CA ALA A 287 11.13 30.49 1.22
C ALA A 287 11.73 30.57 2.64
N SER A 288 11.88 29.41 3.31
CA SER A 288 12.45 29.33 4.67
C SER A 288 13.98 29.23 4.71
N GLY A 289 14.62 28.93 3.56
CA GLY A 289 16.09 28.82 3.42
C GLY A 289 16.76 30.12 2.92
N SER A 290 15.99 31.19 2.64
CA SER A 290 16.48 32.50 2.21
C SER A 290 16.49 33.50 3.37
#